data_09e6d8ce2e21df7bdabe023ab4b31821
#
_entry.id   09e6d8ce2e21df7bdabe023ab4b31821
#
_cell.length_a   1.000
_cell.length_b   1.000
_cell.length_c   1.000
_cell.angle_alpha   90.00
_cell.angle_beta   90.00
_cell.angle_gamma   90.00
#
_symmetry.space_group_name_H-M   'P 1'
#
loop_
_entity.id
_entity.type
_entity.pdbx_description
1 polymer ?
#
loop_
_entity_poly.entity_id
_entity_poly.type
_entity_poly.pdbx_seq_one_letter_code
_entity_poly.pdbx_strand_id
1 'polypeptide(L)'
;PMLNKLGGEGNKGNQLIQVGGSFNSVMATITPMFVGILIAGSIEKATISQIFPVMYTAMAVFAFAFFVLLFVRIPEPNAAATTEPISTLMKGALKFRHFVLGAIAIFVYVGIEVGVPGTLNLFLTDPVEKGGAGIASTISGFVVGTYWFLMLIGRLAGASLGAKVSSKAMLTFTSALGLILVFLAIFSSTGTLVNLPVLQQSATGGLSFGFAEVPINAMYFVLVGLCTSIMWGGIFNLAVEGLGKYLAAASGLFMVLVCGGGILPVIQGWVADVAGFMASYWVIIAALAYLLYYGLVGCKNVNKDIPVE
;
A
#
# COMPACT_ATOMS: atom_id res chain seq x y z
N PRO A 1 -3.76 10.20 12.59
CA PRO A 1 -4.29 10.54 13.93
C PRO A 1 -5.53 11.44 13.87
N MET A 2 -5.47 12.56 13.11
CA MET A 2 -6.56 13.54 13.03
C MET A 2 -7.87 12.92 12.53
N LEU A 3 -7.85 12.22 11.41
CA LEU A 3 -9.04 11.56 10.83
C LEU A 3 -9.65 10.54 11.80
N ASN A 4 -8.81 9.81 12.54
CA ASN A 4 -9.28 8.86 13.54
C ASN A 4 -9.99 9.56 14.72
N LYS A 5 -9.41 10.68 15.21
CA LYS A 5 -10.03 11.50 16.25
C LYS A 5 -11.32 12.17 15.81
N LEU A 6 -11.38 12.70 14.57
CA LEU A 6 -12.58 13.29 13.98
C LEU A 6 -13.72 12.28 13.80
N GLY A 7 -13.41 11.01 13.65
CA GLY A 7 -14.40 9.94 13.56
C GLY A 7 -15.14 9.65 14.87
N GLY A 8 -14.63 10.13 16.01
CA GLY A 8 -15.21 9.88 17.32
C GLY A 8 -15.17 8.39 17.73
N GLU A 9 -16.14 7.98 18.53
CA GLU A 9 -16.27 6.59 18.96
C GLU A 9 -16.76 5.65 17.84
N GLY A 10 -16.31 4.40 17.84
CA GLY A 10 -16.70 3.36 16.88
C GLY A 10 -15.83 3.33 15.62
N ASN A 11 -16.41 2.81 14.52
CA ASN A 11 -15.68 2.53 13.28
C ASN A 11 -15.56 3.73 12.31
N LYS A 12 -16.09 4.91 12.66
CA LYS A 12 -16.07 6.10 11.77
C LYS A 12 -14.66 6.58 11.46
N GLY A 13 -13.73 6.50 12.43
CA GLY A 13 -12.33 6.83 12.23
C GLY A 13 -11.67 5.94 11.16
N ASN A 14 -11.97 4.63 11.20
CA ASN A 14 -11.53 3.69 10.17
C ASN A 14 -12.11 4.05 8.79
N GLN A 15 -13.39 4.37 8.72
CA GLN A 15 -14.03 4.80 7.48
C GLN A 15 -13.37 6.05 6.88
N LEU A 16 -13.10 7.08 7.69
CA LEU A 16 -12.44 8.30 7.22
C LEU A 16 -11.01 8.05 6.72
N ILE A 17 -10.27 7.15 7.37
CA ILE A 17 -8.93 6.74 6.90
C ILE A 17 -9.02 6.03 5.54
N GLN A 18 -10.00 5.16 5.34
CA GLN A 18 -10.20 4.46 4.07
C GLN A 18 -10.61 5.43 2.95
N VAL A 19 -11.48 6.40 3.24
CA VAL A 19 -11.83 7.47 2.29
C VAL A 19 -10.59 8.27 1.88
N GLY A 20 -9.78 8.73 2.87
CA GLY A 20 -8.54 9.43 2.59
C GLY A 20 -7.56 8.58 1.76
N GLY A 21 -7.45 7.28 2.07
CA GLY A 21 -6.66 6.32 1.30
C GLY A 21 -7.15 6.15 -0.13
N SER A 22 -8.47 6.27 -0.37
CA SER A 22 -9.05 6.19 -1.72
C SER A 22 -8.54 7.33 -2.62
N PHE A 23 -8.44 8.55 -2.12
CA PHE A 23 -7.85 9.67 -2.87
C PHE A 23 -6.39 9.40 -3.25
N ASN A 24 -5.59 8.81 -2.35
CA ASN A 24 -4.23 8.40 -2.68
C ASN A 24 -4.21 7.37 -3.82
N SER A 25 -5.12 6.39 -3.83
CA SER A 25 -5.20 5.39 -4.90
C SER A 25 -5.69 5.97 -6.23
N VAL A 26 -6.61 6.94 -6.21
CA VAL A 26 -7.00 7.68 -7.43
C VAL A 26 -5.77 8.33 -8.05
N MET A 27 -4.98 9.03 -7.24
CA MET A 27 -3.75 9.68 -7.73
C MET A 27 -2.71 8.67 -8.19
N ALA A 28 -2.53 7.56 -7.47
CA ALA A 28 -1.62 6.48 -7.88
C ALA A 28 -2.01 5.85 -9.22
N THR A 29 -3.32 5.79 -9.53
CA THR A 29 -3.81 5.29 -10.82
C THR A 29 -3.64 6.31 -11.94
N ILE A 30 -3.91 7.59 -11.68
CA ILE A 30 -3.92 8.64 -12.71
C ILE A 30 -2.49 9.16 -13.01
N THR A 31 -1.62 9.24 -12.00
CA THR A 31 -0.28 9.83 -12.13
C THR A 31 0.56 9.19 -13.24
N PRO A 32 0.68 7.85 -13.37
CA PRO A 32 1.46 7.24 -14.45
C PRO A 32 0.97 7.62 -15.84
N MET A 33 -0.34 7.77 -16.01
CA MET A 33 -0.96 8.18 -17.26
C MET A 33 -0.63 9.64 -17.59
N PHE A 34 -0.74 10.52 -16.60
CA PHE A 34 -0.42 11.92 -16.73
C PHE A 34 1.07 12.13 -17.06
N VAL A 35 1.94 11.35 -16.42
CA VAL A 35 3.38 11.30 -16.72
C VAL A 35 3.61 10.87 -18.17
N GLY A 36 2.92 9.83 -18.65
CA GLY A 36 3.01 9.38 -20.04
C GLY A 36 2.61 10.44 -21.05
N ILE A 37 1.57 11.22 -20.77
CA ILE A 37 1.12 12.35 -21.61
C ILE A 37 2.19 13.45 -21.64
N LEU A 38 2.77 13.82 -20.50
CA LEU A 38 3.76 14.89 -20.40
C LEU A 38 5.10 14.54 -21.07
N ILE A 39 5.48 13.27 -21.05
CA ILE A 39 6.73 12.82 -21.70
C ILE A 39 6.60 12.73 -23.22
N ALA A 40 5.37 12.74 -23.77
CA ALA A 40 5.08 12.75 -25.21
C ALA A 40 5.87 11.71 -26.03
N GLY A 41 5.95 10.46 -25.53
CA GLY A 41 6.67 9.39 -26.22
C GLY A 41 6.80 8.13 -25.38
N SER A 42 7.65 7.19 -25.81
CA SER A 42 7.94 6.00 -25.00
C SER A 42 8.87 6.39 -23.84
N ILE A 43 8.49 6.02 -22.64
CA ILE A 43 9.26 6.27 -21.39
C ILE A 43 10.67 5.65 -21.49
N GLU A 44 10.82 4.54 -22.20
CA GLU A 44 12.08 3.82 -22.39
C GLU A 44 13.15 4.62 -23.16
N LYS A 45 12.71 5.59 -24.00
CA LYS A 45 13.59 6.45 -24.82
C LYS A 45 13.57 7.90 -24.38
N ALA A 46 12.95 8.19 -23.22
CA ALA A 46 12.82 9.57 -22.74
C ALA A 46 14.18 10.17 -22.40
N THR A 47 14.45 11.35 -22.93
CA THR A 47 15.62 12.16 -22.56
C THR A 47 15.33 12.92 -21.27
N ILE A 48 16.40 13.33 -20.55
CA ILE A 48 16.26 14.10 -19.29
C ILE A 48 15.42 15.38 -19.51
N SER A 49 15.55 16.03 -20.65
CA SER A 49 14.78 17.24 -20.98
C SER A 49 13.28 16.99 -21.10
N GLN A 50 12.86 15.79 -21.50
CA GLN A 50 11.44 15.40 -21.57
C GLN A 50 10.82 15.10 -20.20
N ILE A 51 11.65 14.91 -19.17
CA ILE A 51 11.20 14.70 -17.79
C ILE A 51 10.92 16.04 -17.08
N PHE A 52 11.53 17.14 -17.51
CA PHE A 52 11.34 18.45 -16.87
C PHE A 52 9.88 18.90 -16.73
N PRO A 53 8.98 18.75 -17.72
CA PRO A 53 7.56 19.10 -17.54
C PRO A 53 6.89 18.33 -16.40
N VAL A 54 7.25 17.05 -16.22
CA VAL A 54 6.75 16.23 -15.11
C VAL A 54 7.23 16.80 -13.77
N MET A 55 8.53 17.12 -13.67
CA MET A 55 9.12 17.69 -12.46
C MET A 55 8.52 19.06 -12.11
N TYR A 56 8.35 19.93 -13.10
CA TYR A 56 7.73 21.25 -12.90
C TYR A 56 6.26 21.11 -12.46
N THR A 57 5.52 20.16 -13.02
CA THR A 57 4.15 19.91 -12.60
C THR A 57 4.11 19.41 -11.15
N ALA A 58 4.98 18.48 -10.77
CA ALA A 58 5.09 18.03 -9.39
C ALA A 58 5.42 19.18 -8.44
N MET A 59 6.41 20.03 -8.79
CA MET A 59 6.75 21.21 -8.00
C MET A 59 5.57 22.19 -7.87
N ALA A 60 4.82 22.41 -8.95
CA ALA A 60 3.64 23.28 -8.93
C ALA A 60 2.55 22.73 -8.01
N VAL A 61 2.30 21.40 -8.02
CA VAL A 61 1.35 20.74 -7.13
C VAL A 61 1.77 20.88 -5.65
N PHE A 62 3.05 20.67 -5.33
CA PHE A 62 3.54 20.86 -3.98
C PHE A 62 3.49 22.33 -3.53
N ALA A 63 3.84 23.27 -4.39
CA ALA A 63 3.72 24.70 -4.10
C ALA A 63 2.26 25.09 -3.85
N PHE A 64 1.34 24.62 -4.70
CA PHE A 64 -0.10 24.85 -4.51
C PHE A 64 -0.58 24.29 -3.17
N ALA A 65 -0.22 23.05 -2.84
CA ALA A 65 -0.57 22.43 -1.55
C ALA A 65 -0.01 23.24 -0.36
N PHE A 66 1.24 23.72 -0.47
CA PHE A 66 1.85 24.58 0.54
C PHE A 66 1.04 25.86 0.76
N PHE A 67 0.69 26.58 -0.32
CA PHE A 67 -0.11 27.80 -0.21
C PHE A 67 -1.50 27.53 0.36
N VAL A 68 -2.18 26.46 -0.08
CA VAL A 68 -3.48 26.09 0.49
C VAL A 68 -3.38 25.86 1.99
N LEU A 69 -2.36 25.13 2.45
CA LEU A 69 -2.16 24.82 3.86
C LEU A 69 -1.83 26.06 4.71
N LEU A 70 -1.26 27.13 4.14
CA LEU A 70 -1.04 28.39 4.84
C LEU A 70 -2.36 29.08 5.23
N PHE A 71 -3.40 28.92 4.44
CA PHE A 71 -4.70 29.58 4.67
C PHE A 71 -5.73 28.69 5.36
N VAL A 72 -5.54 27.38 5.37
CA VAL A 72 -6.44 26.42 6.01
C VAL A 72 -6.06 26.24 7.48
N ARG A 73 -6.95 26.63 8.38
CA ARG A 73 -6.80 26.29 9.80
C ARG A 73 -7.20 24.84 10.02
N ILE A 74 -6.21 24.00 10.28
CA ILE A 74 -6.45 22.60 10.63
C ILE A 74 -6.81 22.56 12.12
N PRO A 75 -8.03 22.14 12.51
CA PRO A 75 -8.38 22.03 13.92
C PRO A 75 -7.53 20.92 14.56
N GLU A 76 -6.83 21.25 15.62
CA GLU A 76 -6.13 20.27 16.45
C GLU A 76 -7.06 19.84 17.60
N PRO A 77 -7.80 18.73 17.47
CA PRO A 77 -8.65 18.25 18.55
C PRO A 77 -7.75 17.82 19.70
N ASN A 78 -7.81 18.60 20.80
CA ASN A 78 -7.08 18.36 22.06
C ASN A 78 -5.55 18.26 21.88
N ALA A 79 -4.92 19.34 21.42
CA ALA A 79 -3.54 19.62 21.78
C ALA A 79 -3.51 20.01 23.28
N ALA A 80 -3.83 19.05 24.18
CA ALA A 80 -3.32 19.15 25.53
C ALA A 80 -1.81 19.21 25.37
N ALA A 81 -1.23 20.38 25.62
CA ALA A 81 0.21 20.55 25.56
C ALA A 81 0.83 19.58 26.57
N THR A 82 1.18 18.40 26.12
CA THR A 82 1.95 17.47 26.91
C THR A 82 3.30 18.15 27.11
N THR A 83 3.57 18.56 28.34
CA THR A 83 4.85 19.15 28.75
C THR A 83 5.99 18.12 28.69
N GLU A 84 5.68 16.87 28.41
CA GLU A 84 6.67 15.78 28.34
C GLU A 84 7.48 15.82 27.02
N PRO A 85 8.81 15.61 27.09
CA PRO A 85 9.65 15.52 25.89
C PRO A 85 9.15 14.45 24.94
N ILE A 86 9.18 14.69 23.62
CA ILE A 86 8.78 13.74 22.58
C ILE A 86 9.50 12.41 22.73
N SER A 87 10.79 12.40 23.10
CA SER A 87 11.57 11.19 23.33
C SER A 87 10.98 10.30 24.44
N THR A 88 10.43 10.92 25.50
CA THR A 88 9.76 10.18 26.60
C THR A 88 8.45 9.58 26.11
N LEU A 89 7.68 10.32 25.33
CA LEU A 89 6.43 9.83 24.74
C LEU A 89 6.67 8.69 23.73
N MET A 90 7.72 8.79 22.92
CA MET A 90 8.12 7.71 22.00
C MET A 90 8.52 6.44 22.77
N LYS A 91 9.35 6.58 23.82
CA LYS A 91 9.70 5.45 24.69
C LYS A 91 8.48 4.85 25.40
N GLY A 92 7.53 5.70 25.78
CA GLY A 92 6.25 5.28 26.36
C GLY A 92 5.43 4.45 25.37
N ALA A 93 5.28 4.92 24.12
CA ALA A 93 4.58 4.19 23.06
C ALA A 93 5.19 2.81 22.80
N LEU A 94 6.51 2.68 22.82
CA LEU A 94 7.23 1.42 22.61
C LEU A 94 6.99 0.38 23.71
N LYS A 95 6.44 0.76 24.87
CA LYS A 95 6.05 -0.18 25.92
C LYS A 95 4.77 -0.97 25.57
N PHE A 96 3.97 -0.46 24.63
CA PHE A 96 2.77 -1.14 24.19
C PHE A 96 3.09 -2.21 23.14
N ARG A 97 2.94 -3.48 23.51
CA ARG A 97 3.23 -4.61 22.64
C ARG A 97 2.50 -4.54 21.31
N HIS A 98 1.19 -4.22 21.32
CA HIS A 98 0.39 -4.16 20.10
C HIS A 98 0.83 -3.03 19.18
N PHE A 99 1.35 -1.92 19.72
CA PHE A 99 1.93 -0.85 18.93
C PHE A 99 3.25 -1.28 18.26
N VAL A 100 4.17 -1.90 19.00
CA VAL A 100 5.45 -2.38 18.43
C VAL A 100 5.22 -3.40 17.33
N LEU A 101 4.33 -4.38 17.58
CA LEU A 101 3.96 -5.35 16.55
C LEU A 101 3.23 -4.70 15.36
N GLY A 102 2.44 -3.66 15.59
CA GLY A 102 1.78 -2.87 14.56
C GLY A 102 2.76 -2.04 13.73
N ALA A 103 3.82 -1.51 14.35
CA ALA A 103 4.90 -0.81 13.67
C ALA A 103 5.68 -1.76 12.73
N ILE A 104 5.92 -3.01 13.15
CA ILE A 104 6.47 -4.04 12.27
C ILE A 104 5.43 -4.42 11.19
N ALA A 105 4.14 -4.48 11.53
CA ALA A 105 3.09 -4.80 10.57
C ALA A 105 3.01 -3.78 9.44
N ILE A 106 3.13 -2.47 9.73
CA ILE A 106 3.13 -1.46 8.65
C ILE A 106 4.39 -1.56 7.79
N PHE A 107 5.55 -1.86 8.39
CA PHE A 107 6.79 -2.07 7.66
C PHE A 107 6.64 -3.19 6.62
N VAL A 108 6.17 -4.37 7.03
CA VAL A 108 6.00 -5.50 6.10
C VAL A 108 4.85 -5.26 5.12
N TYR A 109 3.77 -4.59 5.55
CA TYR A 109 2.64 -4.26 4.68
C TYR A 109 3.06 -3.38 3.50
N VAL A 110 3.77 -2.27 3.76
CA VAL A 110 4.21 -1.37 2.67
C VAL A 110 5.19 -2.09 1.74
N GLY A 111 5.98 -3.00 2.31
CA GLY A 111 6.82 -3.91 1.51
C GLY A 111 6.02 -4.82 0.58
N ILE A 112 4.88 -5.36 1.03
CA ILE A 112 3.97 -6.15 0.18
C ILE A 112 3.34 -5.25 -0.89
N GLU A 113 2.81 -4.09 -0.49
CA GLU A 113 2.13 -3.14 -1.37
C GLU A 113 2.98 -2.73 -2.58
N VAL A 114 4.28 -2.51 -2.36
CA VAL A 114 5.24 -2.11 -3.40
C VAL A 114 5.89 -3.33 -4.07
N GLY A 115 6.23 -4.35 -3.29
CA GLY A 115 6.98 -5.52 -3.76
C GLY A 115 6.19 -6.39 -4.72
N VAL A 116 4.89 -6.62 -4.45
CA VAL A 116 4.07 -7.46 -5.32
C VAL A 116 3.98 -6.90 -6.74
N PRO A 117 3.52 -5.66 -6.98
CA PRO A 117 3.43 -5.11 -8.34
C PRO A 117 4.81 -4.83 -8.95
N GLY A 118 5.81 -4.46 -8.16
CA GLY A 118 7.17 -4.20 -8.63
C GLY A 118 7.82 -5.46 -9.19
N THR A 119 7.81 -6.56 -8.44
CA THR A 119 8.36 -7.85 -8.89
C THR A 119 7.52 -8.44 -10.01
N LEU A 120 6.18 -8.26 -10.00
CA LEU A 120 5.32 -8.66 -11.10
C LEU A 120 5.71 -7.97 -12.41
N ASN A 121 5.98 -6.66 -12.36
CA ASN A 121 6.43 -5.91 -13.55
C ASN A 121 7.73 -6.49 -14.12
N LEU A 122 8.72 -6.74 -13.26
CA LEU A 122 9.99 -7.35 -13.68
C LEU A 122 9.77 -8.75 -14.26
N PHE A 123 8.99 -9.61 -13.60
CA PHE A 123 8.66 -10.94 -14.11
C PHE A 123 8.01 -10.91 -15.49
N LEU A 124 7.07 -9.97 -15.71
CA LEU A 124 6.38 -9.87 -16.99
C LEU A 124 7.29 -9.37 -18.11
N THR A 125 8.21 -8.42 -17.80
CA THR A 125 9.03 -7.76 -18.83
C THR A 125 10.35 -8.47 -19.12
N ASP A 126 10.91 -9.19 -18.16
CA ASP A 126 12.19 -9.88 -18.35
C ASP A 126 12.08 -10.99 -19.41
N PRO A 127 13.16 -11.20 -20.17
CA PRO A 127 13.20 -12.26 -21.16
C PRO A 127 12.97 -13.66 -20.57
N VAL A 128 12.40 -14.56 -21.38
CA VAL A 128 12.09 -15.95 -20.97
C VAL A 128 13.37 -16.68 -20.53
N GLU A 129 14.50 -16.39 -21.17
CA GLU A 129 15.81 -16.98 -20.83
C GLU A 129 16.28 -16.62 -19.41
N LYS A 130 15.76 -15.52 -18.86
CA LYS A 130 16.01 -15.09 -17.48
C LYS A 130 14.90 -15.49 -16.51
N GLY A 131 13.96 -16.33 -16.94
CA GLY A 131 12.84 -16.80 -16.12
C GLY A 131 11.66 -15.81 -16.07
N GLY A 132 11.67 -14.77 -16.91
CA GLY A 132 10.56 -13.85 -17.11
C GLY A 132 9.52 -14.36 -18.12
N ALA A 133 8.50 -13.54 -18.40
CA ALA A 133 7.44 -13.87 -19.37
C ALA A 133 7.67 -13.25 -20.75
N GLY A 134 8.64 -12.34 -20.94
CA GLY A 134 8.97 -11.70 -22.21
C GLY A 134 7.86 -10.80 -22.77
N ILE A 135 6.98 -10.28 -21.93
CA ILE A 135 5.84 -9.46 -22.32
C ILE A 135 6.29 -8.00 -22.48
N ALA A 136 5.76 -7.33 -23.49
CA ALA A 136 6.07 -5.91 -23.74
C ALA A 136 5.77 -5.05 -22.50
N SER A 137 6.66 -4.10 -22.18
CA SER A 137 6.55 -3.22 -21.02
C SER A 137 5.26 -2.41 -20.98
N THR A 138 4.70 -2.06 -22.13
CA THR A 138 3.39 -1.39 -22.22
C THR A 138 2.26 -2.27 -21.67
N ILE A 139 2.25 -3.56 -22.00
CA ILE A 139 1.23 -4.52 -21.52
C ILE A 139 1.45 -4.77 -20.01
N SER A 140 2.70 -4.96 -19.60
CA SER A 140 3.04 -5.09 -18.18
C SER A 140 2.57 -3.88 -17.37
N GLY A 141 2.77 -2.67 -17.89
CA GLY A 141 2.28 -1.44 -17.28
C GLY A 141 0.77 -1.43 -17.08
N PHE A 142 -0.02 -1.94 -18.03
CA PHE A 142 -1.48 -2.06 -17.88
C PHE A 142 -1.87 -3.10 -16.82
N VAL A 143 -1.17 -4.22 -16.77
CA VAL A 143 -1.38 -5.27 -15.75
C VAL A 143 -1.10 -4.73 -14.35
N VAL A 144 0.03 -4.07 -14.16
CA VAL A 144 0.40 -3.44 -12.89
C VAL A 144 -0.53 -2.28 -12.55
N GLY A 145 -0.93 -1.49 -13.55
CA GLY A 145 -1.96 -0.45 -13.38
C GLY A 145 -3.27 -1.01 -12.86
N THR A 146 -3.64 -2.22 -13.30
CA THR A 146 -4.86 -2.91 -12.84
C THR A 146 -4.75 -3.32 -11.36
N TYR A 147 -3.56 -3.71 -10.86
CA TYR A 147 -3.34 -3.94 -9.44
C TYR A 147 -3.70 -2.68 -8.61
N TRP A 148 -3.22 -1.51 -9.01
CA TRP A 148 -3.52 -0.24 -8.33
C TRP A 148 -4.99 0.16 -8.47
N PHE A 149 -5.61 -0.12 -9.61
CA PHE A 149 -7.04 0.10 -9.81
C PHE A 149 -7.89 -0.80 -8.91
N LEU A 150 -7.53 -2.07 -8.77
CA LEU A 150 -8.21 -2.98 -7.83
C LEU A 150 -8.00 -2.53 -6.38
N MET A 151 -6.84 -1.98 -6.05
CA MET A 151 -6.61 -1.38 -4.74
C MET A 151 -7.55 -0.18 -4.50
N LEU A 152 -7.78 0.67 -5.50
CA LEU A 152 -8.75 1.76 -5.40
C LEU A 152 -10.16 1.22 -5.12
N ILE A 153 -10.61 0.22 -5.89
CA ILE A 153 -11.92 -0.42 -5.68
C ILE A 153 -12.02 -0.98 -4.26
N GLY A 154 -10.99 -1.70 -3.82
CA GLY A 154 -10.94 -2.28 -2.48
C GLY A 154 -10.97 -1.22 -1.36
N ARG A 155 -10.33 -0.06 -1.54
CA ARG A 155 -10.39 1.07 -0.57
C ARG A 155 -11.79 1.68 -0.52
N LEU A 156 -12.45 1.88 -1.65
CA LEU A 156 -13.82 2.36 -1.70
C LEU A 156 -14.80 1.38 -1.04
N ALA A 157 -14.66 0.09 -1.34
CA ALA A 157 -15.42 -0.97 -0.66
C ALA A 157 -15.11 -0.99 0.85
N GLY A 158 -13.84 -0.86 1.23
CA GLY A 158 -13.38 -0.78 2.61
C GLY A 158 -13.94 0.43 3.36
N ALA A 159 -14.07 1.59 2.69
CA ALA A 159 -14.71 2.77 3.27
C ALA A 159 -16.19 2.50 3.59
N SER A 160 -16.91 1.78 2.71
CA SER A 160 -18.30 1.41 2.92
C SER A 160 -18.48 0.36 4.03
N LEU A 161 -17.58 -0.62 4.08
CA LEU A 161 -17.59 -1.71 5.06
C LEU A 161 -17.00 -1.29 6.41
N GLY A 162 -16.09 -0.33 6.44
CA GLY A 162 -15.35 0.10 7.62
C GLY A 162 -16.22 0.65 8.75
N ALA A 163 -17.45 1.10 8.45
CA ALA A 163 -18.42 1.48 9.47
C ALA A 163 -19.08 0.27 10.17
N LYS A 164 -19.09 -0.91 9.52
CA LYS A 164 -19.81 -2.10 9.98
C LYS A 164 -18.89 -3.23 10.45
N VAL A 165 -17.68 -3.28 9.90
CA VAL A 165 -16.72 -4.35 10.14
C VAL A 165 -15.50 -3.81 10.88
N SER A 166 -15.04 -4.52 11.92
CA SER A 166 -13.87 -4.11 12.69
C SER A 166 -12.57 -4.20 11.87
N SER A 167 -11.62 -3.30 12.14
CA SER A 167 -10.29 -3.31 11.53
C SER A 167 -9.59 -4.65 11.68
N LYS A 168 -9.78 -5.33 12.83
CA LYS A 168 -9.25 -6.67 13.09
C LYS A 168 -9.80 -7.71 12.11
N ALA A 169 -11.11 -7.76 11.92
CA ALA A 169 -11.75 -8.73 11.02
C ALA A 169 -11.34 -8.46 9.56
N MET A 170 -11.31 -7.19 9.15
CA MET A 170 -10.89 -6.80 7.81
C MET A 170 -9.44 -7.21 7.54
N LEU A 171 -8.50 -6.89 8.45
CA LEU A 171 -7.09 -7.24 8.30
C LEU A 171 -6.87 -8.75 8.26
N THR A 172 -7.53 -9.50 9.16
CA THR A 172 -7.42 -10.95 9.22
C THR A 172 -7.91 -11.62 7.94
N PHE A 173 -9.08 -11.20 7.45
CA PHE A 173 -9.66 -11.74 6.22
C PHE A 173 -8.77 -11.45 5.00
N THR A 174 -8.35 -10.20 4.82
CA THR A 174 -7.54 -9.83 3.66
C THR A 174 -6.13 -10.42 3.68
N SER A 175 -5.54 -10.58 4.87
CA SER A 175 -4.23 -11.26 5.00
C SER A 175 -4.35 -12.76 4.66
N ALA A 176 -5.40 -13.43 5.10
CA ALA A 176 -5.65 -14.84 4.77
C ALA A 176 -5.92 -15.01 3.27
N LEU A 177 -6.78 -14.17 2.69
CA LEU A 177 -7.06 -14.21 1.25
C LEU A 177 -5.81 -13.89 0.42
N GLY A 178 -5.01 -12.90 0.82
CA GLY A 178 -3.74 -12.56 0.19
C GLY A 178 -2.75 -13.73 0.21
N LEU A 179 -2.64 -14.44 1.33
CA LEU A 179 -1.84 -15.68 1.42
C LEU A 179 -2.29 -16.72 0.39
N ILE A 180 -3.60 -16.99 0.31
CA ILE A 180 -4.15 -17.97 -0.63
C ILE A 180 -3.82 -17.56 -2.07
N LEU A 181 -4.02 -16.28 -2.44
CA LEU A 181 -3.74 -15.79 -3.78
C LEU A 181 -2.27 -15.88 -4.15
N VAL A 182 -1.35 -15.52 -3.24
CA VAL A 182 0.09 -15.64 -3.48
C VAL A 182 0.53 -17.10 -3.56
N PHE A 183 -0.01 -18.00 -2.75
CA PHE A 183 0.22 -19.44 -2.88
C PHE A 183 -0.25 -19.95 -4.24
N LEU A 184 -1.47 -19.62 -4.66
CA LEU A 184 -1.98 -20.00 -5.97
C LEU A 184 -1.07 -19.46 -7.09
N ALA A 185 -0.58 -18.23 -6.98
CA ALA A 185 0.33 -17.65 -7.95
C ALA A 185 1.65 -18.42 -8.05
N ILE A 186 2.30 -18.73 -6.90
CA ILE A 186 3.59 -19.43 -6.85
C ILE A 186 3.49 -20.83 -7.49
N PHE A 187 2.41 -21.55 -7.20
CA PHE A 187 2.25 -22.94 -7.64
C PHE A 187 1.53 -23.10 -8.98
N SER A 188 1.04 -22.00 -9.58
CA SER A 188 0.44 -22.03 -10.91
C SER A 188 1.52 -22.06 -11.99
N SER A 189 1.21 -22.74 -13.10
CA SER A 189 2.10 -22.80 -14.25
C SER A 189 2.26 -21.42 -14.91
N THR A 190 3.48 -21.00 -15.12
CA THR A 190 3.80 -19.77 -15.88
C THR A 190 3.49 -19.90 -17.38
N GLY A 191 3.35 -21.12 -17.88
CA GLY A 191 2.98 -21.39 -19.28
C GLY A 191 1.48 -21.34 -19.57
N THR A 192 0.62 -21.30 -18.55
CA THR A 192 -0.83 -21.18 -18.74
C THR A 192 -1.21 -19.72 -18.90
N LEU A 193 -1.64 -19.33 -20.10
CA LEU A 193 -2.07 -17.97 -20.41
C LEU A 193 -3.55 -17.77 -20.17
N VAL A 194 -3.91 -16.58 -19.68
CA VAL A 194 -5.28 -16.14 -19.44
C VAL A 194 -5.48 -14.72 -19.95
N ASN A 195 -6.69 -14.42 -20.40
CA ASN A 195 -7.07 -13.07 -20.78
C ASN A 195 -7.48 -12.27 -19.53
N LEU A 196 -6.58 -11.45 -19.01
CA LEU A 196 -6.82 -10.59 -17.87
C LEU A 196 -7.49 -9.30 -18.34
N PRO A 197 -8.65 -8.89 -17.76
CA PRO A 197 -9.19 -7.56 -17.98
C PRO A 197 -8.23 -6.54 -17.38
N VAL A 198 -7.78 -5.58 -18.18
CA VAL A 198 -6.84 -4.53 -17.77
C VAL A 198 -7.38 -3.15 -18.07
N LEU A 199 -7.00 -2.17 -17.24
CA LEU A 199 -7.22 -0.77 -17.52
C LEU A 199 -6.11 -0.29 -18.45
N GLN A 200 -6.45 0.10 -19.67
CA GLN A 200 -5.49 0.51 -20.69
C GLN A 200 -5.84 1.88 -21.28
N GLN A 201 -4.89 2.48 -21.95
CA GLN A 201 -5.12 3.71 -22.71
C GLN A 201 -5.76 3.37 -24.06
N SER A 202 -6.89 4.01 -24.36
CA SER A 202 -7.53 3.91 -25.67
C SER A 202 -6.67 4.58 -26.75
N ALA A 203 -6.81 4.15 -28.00
CA ALA A 203 -6.21 4.82 -29.15
C ALA A 203 -6.55 6.32 -29.27
N THR A 204 -7.65 6.75 -28.66
CA THR A 204 -8.10 8.16 -28.59
C THR A 204 -7.58 8.92 -27.37
N GLY A 205 -6.68 8.32 -26.57
CA GLY A 205 -6.06 8.94 -25.38
C GLY A 205 -6.88 8.85 -24.09
N GLY A 206 -8.08 8.23 -24.11
CA GLY A 206 -8.90 8.01 -22.92
C GLY A 206 -8.59 6.68 -22.22
N LEU A 207 -9.12 6.50 -21.00
CA LEU A 207 -9.14 5.22 -20.31
C LEU A 207 -10.17 4.28 -20.93
N SER A 208 -9.79 3.03 -21.16
CA SER A 208 -10.68 1.97 -21.60
C SER A 208 -10.34 0.66 -20.91
N PHE A 209 -11.30 -0.26 -20.85
CA PHE A 209 -11.03 -1.63 -20.48
C PHE A 209 -10.68 -2.44 -21.72
N GLY A 210 -9.65 -3.25 -21.59
CA GLY A 210 -9.22 -4.20 -22.60
C GLY A 210 -8.82 -5.51 -21.96
N PHE A 211 -8.23 -6.40 -22.75
CA PHE A 211 -7.72 -7.69 -22.28
C PHE A 211 -6.25 -7.80 -22.61
N ALA A 212 -5.46 -8.28 -21.65
CA ALA A 212 -4.07 -8.64 -21.85
C ALA A 212 -3.91 -10.16 -21.64
N GLU A 213 -3.26 -10.82 -22.59
CA GLU A 213 -2.91 -12.21 -22.45
C GLU A 213 -1.64 -12.31 -21.61
N VAL A 214 -1.77 -12.91 -20.41
CA VAL A 214 -0.71 -13.00 -19.41
C VAL A 214 -0.70 -14.37 -18.74
N PRO A 215 0.43 -14.80 -18.14
CA PRO A 215 0.46 -15.99 -17.31
C PRO A 215 -0.57 -15.92 -16.16
N ILE A 216 -1.22 -17.04 -15.85
CA ILE A 216 -2.28 -17.12 -14.83
C ILE A 216 -1.82 -16.64 -13.44
N ASN A 217 -0.54 -16.83 -13.10
CA ASN A 217 0.04 -16.34 -11.86
C ASN A 217 0.00 -14.81 -11.77
N ALA A 218 0.16 -14.08 -12.89
CA ALA A 218 0.00 -12.62 -12.91
C ALA A 218 -1.41 -12.18 -12.50
N MET A 219 -2.43 -12.92 -12.91
CA MET A 219 -3.81 -12.66 -12.48
C MET A 219 -3.96 -12.74 -10.96
N TYR A 220 -3.40 -13.78 -10.33
CA TYR A 220 -3.46 -13.91 -8.87
C TYR A 220 -2.71 -12.78 -8.16
N PHE A 221 -1.52 -12.39 -8.65
CA PHE A 221 -0.79 -11.25 -8.08
C PHE A 221 -1.55 -9.94 -8.21
N VAL A 222 -2.22 -9.69 -9.33
CA VAL A 222 -3.06 -8.51 -9.53
C VAL A 222 -4.23 -8.49 -8.54
N LEU A 223 -4.86 -9.64 -8.26
CA LEU A 223 -5.94 -9.75 -7.29
C LEU A 223 -5.49 -9.46 -5.84
N VAL A 224 -4.20 -9.62 -5.52
CA VAL A 224 -3.64 -9.23 -4.20
C VAL A 224 -3.86 -7.74 -3.94
N GLY A 225 -3.97 -6.89 -4.97
CA GLY A 225 -4.30 -5.47 -4.84
C GLY A 225 -5.61 -5.21 -4.09
N LEU A 226 -6.63 -6.05 -4.25
CA LEU A 226 -7.86 -5.98 -3.44
C LEU A 226 -7.58 -6.26 -1.96
N CYS A 227 -6.67 -7.20 -1.66
CA CYS A 227 -6.35 -7.57 -0.29
C CYS A 227 -5.55 -6.46 0.41
N THR A 228 -4.55 -5.90 -0.25
CA THR A 228 -3.69 -4.84 0.31
C THR A 228 -4.44 -3.52 0.51
N SER A 229 -5.53 -3.31 -0.19
CA SER A 229 -6.27 -2.04 -0.25
C SER A 229 -6.65 -1.44 1.11
N ILE A 230 -7.10 -2.26 2.05
CA ILE A 230 -7.64 -1.83 3.35
C ILE A 230 -6.68 -2.09 4.52
N MET A 231 -5.56 -2.76 4.27
CA MET A 231 -4.65 -3.20 5.35
C MET A 231 -4.00 -2.00 6.06
N TRP A 232 -3.59 -0.94 5.33
CA TRP A 232 -2.92 0.21 5.92
C TRP A 232 -3.74 0.83 7.06
N GLY A 233 -4.99 1.20 6.76
CA GLY A 233 -5.90 1.79 7.74
C GLY A 233 -6.23 0.83 8.89
N GLY A 234 -6.40 -0.45 8.58
CA GLY A 234 -6.64 -1.49 9.56
C GLY A 234 -5.48 -1.64 10.55
N ILE A 235 -4.24 -1.73 10.04
CA ILE A 235 -3.03 -1.84 10.87
C ILE A 235 -2.85 -0.59 11.72
N PHE A 236 -3.00 0.61 11.13
CA PHE A 236 -2.86 1.87 11.87
C PHE A 236 -3.85 1.95 13.02
N ASN A 237 -5.14 1.72 12.76
CA ASN A 237 -6.17 1.78 13.81
C ASN A 237 -5.88 0.84 14.97
N LEU A 238 -5.49 -0.42 14.66
CA LEU A 238 -5.17 -1.41 15.68
C LEU A 238 -3.89 -1.08 16.45
N ALA A 239 -2.90 -0.49 15.77
CA ALA A 239 -1.62 -0.14 16.39
C ALA A 239 -1.75 1.03 17.38
N VAL A 240 -2.62 2.00 17.09
CA VAL A 240 -2.75 3.21 17.91
C VAL A 240 -3.88 3.14 18.94
N GLU A 241 -4.61 2.04 18.97
CA GLU A 241 -5.75 1.85 19.88
C GLU A 241 -5.31 1.93 21.34
N GLY A 242 -5.93 2.82 22.13
CA GLY A 242 -5.69 2.95 23.56
C GLY A 242 -4.34 3.57 23.94
N LEU A 243 -3.64 4.27 23.05
CA LEU A 243 -2.36 4.92 23.35
C LEU A 243 -2.48 6.29 24.05
N GLY A 244 -3.68 6.90 24.13
CA GLY A 244 -3.91 8.17 24.82
C GLY A 244 -2.88 9.25 24.46
N LYS A 245 -2.17 9.80 25.45
CA LYS A 245 -1.15 10.85 25.28
C LYS A 245 0.02 10.46 24.38
N TYR A 246 0.28 9.17 24.19
CA TYR A 246 1.37 8.67 23.33
C TYR A 246 1.00 8.67 21.86
N LEU A 247 -0.28 8.88 21.48
CA LEU A 247 -0.80 8.74 20.12
C LEU A 247 -0.02 9.57 19.08
N ALA A 248 0.31 10.81 19.40
CA ALA A 248 1.01 11.70 18.46
C ALA A 248 2.44 11.19 18.17
N ALA A 249 3.20 10.88 19.23
CA ALA A 249 4.56 10.35 19.11
C ALA A 249 4.59 8.95 18.44
N ALA A 250 3.64 8.08 18.80
CA ALA A 250 3.45 6.77 18.21
C ALA A 250 3.16 6.87 16.69
N SER A 251 2.29 7.80 16.29
CA SER A 251 1.98 8.02 14.87
C SER A 251 3.19 8.47 14.07
N GLY A 252 4.04 9.33 14.63
CA GLY A 252 5.29 9.73 14.01
C GLY A 252 6.24 8.55 13.82
N LEU A 253 6.42 7.72 14.85
CA LEU A 253 7.26 6.53 14.78
C LEU A 253 6.69 5.49 13.79
N PHE A 254 5.38 5.32 13.76
CA PHE A 254 4.69 4.44 12.81
C PHE A 254 4.99 4.85 11.36
N MET A 255 4.99 6.16 11.07
CA MET A 255 5.30 6.67 9.72
C MET A 255 6.75 6.43 9.29
N VAL A 256 7.70 6.35 10.23
CA VAL A 256 9.08 5.98 9.90
C VAL A 256 9.16 4.55 9.37
N LEU A 257 8.35 3.64 9.89
CA LEU A 257 8.33 2.22 9.48
C LEU A 257 7.72 1.99 8.09
N VAL A 258 7.11 3.01 7.44
CA VAL A 258 6.71 2.98 6.03
C VAL A 258 7.93 2.76 5.10
N CYS A 259 9.16 3.00 5.59
CA CYS A 259 10.41 2.66 4.87
C CYS A 259 10.51 1.18 4.45
N GLY A 260 9.68 0.29 5.01
CA GLY A 260 9.54 -1.09 4.56
C GLY A 260 9.28 -1.26 3.07
N GLY A 261 8.59 -0.27 2.45
CA GLY A 261 8.37 -0.20 0.99
C GLY A 261 9.65 0.01 0.16
N GLY A 262 10.72 0.49 0.77
CA GLY A 262 12.04 0.57 0.13
C GLY A 262 12.95 -0.62 0.45
N ILE A 263 12.74 -1.30 1.59
CA ILE A 263 13.64 -2.36 2.07
C ILE A 263 13.17 -3.74 1.61
N LEU A 264 11.90 -4.08 1.82
CA LEU A 264 11.39 -5.41 1.49
C LEU A 264 11.47 -5.74 -0.01
N PRO A 265 11.13 -4.82 -0.94
CA PRO A 265 11.29 -5.07 -2.37
C PRO A 265 12.74 -5.32 -2.80
N VAL A 266 13.72 -4.70 -2.13
CA VAL A 266 15.16 -4.98 -2.38
C VAL A 266 15.50 -6.41 -1.97
N ILE A 267 15.02 -6.85 -0.80
CA ILE A 267 15.20 -8.25 -0.35
C ILE A 267 14.50 -9.21 -1.32
N GLN A 268 13.28 -8.89 -1.74
CA GLN A 268 12.53 -9.69 -2.70
C GLN A 268 13.25 -9.76 -4.06
N GLY A 269 13.77 -8.64 -4.57
CA GLY A 269 14.56 -8.58 -5.80
C GLY A 269 15.84 -9.42 -5.70
N TRP A 270 16.57 -9.33 -4.59
CA TRP A 270 17.73 -10.17 -4.36
C TRP A 270 17.39 -11.67 -4.38
N VAL A 271 16.28 -12.07 -3.76
CA VAL A 271 15.81 -13.47 -3.84
C VAL A 271 15.42 -13.84 -5.26
N ALA A 272 14.82 -12.92 -6.02
CA ALA A 272 14.48 -13.15 -7.44
C ALA A 272 15.74 -13.39 -8.28
N ASP A 273 16.81 -12.64 -8.06
CA ASP A 273 18.09 -12.79 -8.77
C ASP A 273 18.76 -14.12 -8.47
N VAL A 274 18.67 -14.62 -7.23
CA VAL A 274 19.34 -15.86 -6.79
C VAL A 274 18.51 -17.12 -7.04
N ALA A 275 17.20 -17.05 -6.84
CA ALA A 275 16.31 -18.21 -6.81
C ALA A 275 15.15 -18.14 -7.83
N GLY A 276 15.02 -17.03 -8.56
CA GLY A 276 13.97 -16.79 -9.56
C GLY A 276 12.74 -16.07 -8.99
N PHE A 277 11.93 -15.53 -9.91
CA PHE A 277 10.79 -14.66 -9.58
C PHE A 277 9.78 -15.34 -8.67
N MET A 278 9.36 -16.56 -8.95
CA MET A 278 8.34 -17.23 -8.13
C MET A 278 8.85 -17.53 -6.71
N ALA A 279 10.13 -17.87 -6.56
CA ALA A 279 10.75 -18.09 -5.24
C ALA A 279 10.81 -16.80 -4.41
N SER A 280 10.95 -15.63 -5.04
CA SER A 280 11.00 -14.35 -4.34
C SER A 280 9.69 -14.03 -3.60
N TYR A 281 8.56 -14.55 -4.06
CA TYR A 281 7.27 -14.34 -3.41
C TYR A 281 7.11 -15.07 -2.07
N TRP A 282 8.05 -15.97 -1.70
CA TRP A 282 8.09 -16.47 -0.32
C TRP A 282 8.38 -15.38 0.71
N VAL A 283 9.07 -14.31 0.33
CA VAL A 283 9.22 -13.10 1.16
C VAL A 283 7.85 -12.48 1.43
N ILE A 284 7.00 -12.41 0.43
CA ILE A 284 5.62 -11.89 0.55
C ILE A 284 4.75 -12.84 1.39
N ILE A 285 4.90 -14.15 1.23
CA ILE A 285 4.20 -15.15 2.08
C ILE A 285 4.56 -14.94 3.56
N ALA A 286 5.84 -14.81 3.88
CA ALA A 286 6.28 -14.56 5.26
C ALA A 286 5.70 -13.24 5.80
N ALA A 287 5.69 -12.18 5.00
CA ALA A 287 5.12 -10.90 5.34
C ALA A 287 3.60 -10.97 5.58
N LEU A 288 2.84 -11.63 4.69
CA LEU A 288 1.40 -11.82 4.85
C LEU A 288 1.06 -12.72 6.05
N ALA A 289 1.85 -13.77 6.31
CA ALA A 289 1.70 -14.61 7.49
C ALA A 289 1.89 -13.80 8.79
N TYR A 290 2.86 -12.87 8.80
CA TYR A 290 3.03 -11.95 9.90
C TYR A 290 1.82 -11.03 10.07
N LEU A 291 1.25 -10.48 8.99
CA LEU A 291 0.04 -9.64 9.06
C LEU A 291 -1.16 -10.44 9.58
N LEU A 292 -1.31 -11.70 9.17
CA LEU A 292 -2.35 -12.58 9.69
C LEU A 292 -2.17 -12.83 11.20
N TYR A 293 -0.94 -13.12 11.63
CA TYR A 293 -0.62 -13.24 13.07
C TYR A 293 -0.95 -11.95 13.82
N TYR A 294 -0.57 -10.79 13.27
CA TYR A 294 -0.87 -9.50 13.89
C TYR A 294 -2.38 -9.28 14.02
N GLY A 295 -3.16 -9.53 12.97
CA GLY A 295 -4.62 -9.42 12.99
C GLY A 295 -5.30 -10.37 13.99
N LEU A 296 -4.81 -11.60 14.11
CA LEU A 296 -5.40 -12.59 15.02
C LEU A 296 -5.06 -12.33 16.49
N VAL A 297 -3.79 -12.09 16.79
CA VAL A 297 -3.23 -12.12 18.15
C VAL A 297 -2.46 -10.84 18.50
N GLY A 298 -1.59 -10.36 17.59
CA GLY A 298 -0.64 -9.30 17.87
C GLY A 298 -1.26 -7.94 18.16
N CYS A 299 -2.43 -7.66 17.59
CA CYS A 299 -3.15 -6.39 17.74
C CYS A 299 -3.82 -6.20 19.11
N LYS A 300 -3.87 -7.24 19.94
CA LYS A 300 -4.53 -7.15 21.26
C LYS A 300 -3.72 -6.28 22.21
N ASN A 301 -4.33 -5.23 22.74
CA ASN A 301 -3.74 -4.44 23.82
C ASN A 301 -3.72 -5.24 25.13
N VAL A 302 -2.54 -5.65 25.56
CA VAL A 302 -2.30 -6.40 26.80
C VAL A 302 -1.71 -5.52 27.90
N ASN A 303 -1.32 -4.29 27.57
CA ASN A 303 -0.64 -3.36 28.47
C ASN A 303 -1.61 -2.32 29.02
N LYS A 304 -2.68 -2.78 29.69
CA LYS A 304 -3.74 -1.91 30.24
C LYS A 304 -3.30 -1.13 31.47
N ASP A 305 -2.21 -1.50 32.11
CA ASP A 305 -1.69 -0.88 33.33
C ASP A 305 -0.84 0.37 33.07
N ILE A 306 -0.56 0.69 31.80
CA ILE A 306 0.22 1.86 31.43
C ILE A 306 -0.70 3.10 31.46
N PRO A 307 -0.38 4.14 32.25
CA PRO A 307 -1.20 5.36 32.31
C PRO A 307 -1.14 6.09 30.95
N VAL A 308 -2.32 6.39 30.39
CA VAL A 308 -2.49 7.02 29.08
C VAL A 308 -3.07 8.44 29.15
N GLU A 309 -3.35 8.91 30.36
CA GLU A 309 -3.81 10.26 30.67
C GLU A 309 -2.65 11.25 30.81
#